data_419085614ca3a46904d8b109decfc4d4
#
_entry.id   419085614ca3a46904d8b109decfc4d4
#
_cell.length_a   1.000
_cell.length_b   1.000
_cell.length_c   1.000
_cell.angle_alpha   90.00
_cell.angle_beta   90.00
_cell.angle_gamma   90.00
#
_symmetry.space_group_name_H-M   'P 1'
#
loop_
_entity.id
_entity.type
_entity.pdbx_description
1 polymer ?
#
loop_
_entity_poly.entity_id
_entity_poly.type
_entity_poly.pdbx_seq_one_letter_code
_entity_poly.pdbx_strand_id
1 'polypeptide(L)'
;METTELAPDVSQLQTDQPQSSRSADSKNVAPGDTPDSSWAPDNGRRVTLEEYWEKWYENPYPDLDVSYEWNNGILEAKLLPNAPQLGLYNWFLALLLCNLETFDHASLINLETGFMLTIDDDSDPSGERVQVRKPDIGVILNTNPVSWGELDQRHFDGVCDMVVEAVSDSTLAEVLRDTVEKREDYALGGVKEYYNLDPGGERMRFYALNSEGEYEEIPPDPNGVIRSKVLSGLQFRLDDLHRRPRLAELARDDVYSDYVIPELQVAVTRAEEAEEQVKALEAELASLRKKLS
;
A
#
# COMPACT_ATOMS: atom_id res chain seq x y z
N MET A 1 40.66 -46.43 -21.25
CA MET A 1 41.41 -45.99 -20.04
C MET A 1 40.48 -45.08 -19.29
N GLU A 2 39.75 -45.71 -18.38
CA GLU A 2 38.85 -45.02 -17.43
C GLU A 2 39.69 -44.48 -16.27
N THR A 3 39.47 -43.27 -15.88
CA THR A 3 39.88 -42.78 -14.59
C THR A 3 38.65 -42.18 -13.89
N THR A 4 38.14 -42.99 -13.00
CA THR A 4 37.14 -42.70 -11.99
C THR A 4 37.78 -41.83 -10.92
N GLU A 5 37.27 -40.64 -10.69
CA GLU A 5 37.66 -39.79 -9.55
C GLU A 5 36.55 -39.80 -8.47
N LEU A 6 36.99 -40.27 -7.30
CA LEU A 6 36.17 -40.48 -6.11
C LEU A 6 35.85 -39.14 -5.41
N ALA A 7 34.61 -39.00 -4.96
CA ALA A 7 34.16 -37.94 -4.08
C ALA A 7 34.71 -38.13 -2.65
N PRO A 8 35.00 -37.05 -1.89
CA PRO A 8 35.46 -37.16 -0.51
C PRO A 8 34.29 -37.39 0.48
N ASP A 9 34.57 -38.29 1.40
CA ASP A 9 33.76 -38.69 2.55
C ASP A 9 33.63 -37.53 3.57
N VAL A 10 32.37 -37.13 3.91
CA VAL A 10 32.05 -36.15 4.93
C VAL A 10 31.48 -36.83 6.17
N SER A 11 32.34 -37.58 6.87
CA SER A 11 32.00 -38.12 8.16
C SER A 11 33.09 -37.88 9.21
N GLN A 12 33.25 -36.62 9.65
CA GLN A 12 33.85 -36.26 10.94
C GLN A 12 33.90 -34.73 11.11
N LEU A 13 32.86 -34.12 11.67
CA LEU A 13 32.98 -32.87 12.41
C LEU A 13 32.30 -33.03 13.76
N GLN A 14 33.15 -33.21 14.76
CA GLN A 14 32.80 -33.27 16.16
C GLN A 14 32.21 -31.93 16.64
N THR A 15 31.14 -32.08 17.40
CA THR A 15 30.50 -31.07 18.23
C THR A 15 31.41 -30.66 19.38
N ASP A 16 31.83 -29.41 19.44
CA ASP A 16 32.26 -28.76 20.68
C ASP A 16 31.23 -27.69 21.07
N GLN A 17 30.47 -28.01 22.11
CA GLN A 17 29.67 -27.03 22.85
C GLN A 17 30.52 -26.46 23.99
N PRO A 18 30.54 -25.15 24.23
CA PRO A 18 30.89 -24.64 25.55
C PRO A 18 29.61 -24.42 26.36
N GLN A 19 29.43 -25.19 27.39
CA GLN A 19 28.56 -24.86 28.52
C GLN A 19 29.12 -23.65 29.25
N SER A 20 28.34 -22.58 29.38
CA SER A 20 28.54 -21.61 30.46
C SER A 20 27.19 -21.21 31.03
N SER A 21 26.95 -21.72 32.21
CA SER A 21 25.98 -21.27 33.19
C SER A 21 26.19 -19.78 33.48
N ARG A 22 25.19 -18.94 33.26
CA ARG A 22 25.05 -17.63 33.92
C ARG A 22 23.63 -17.46 34.45
N SER A 23 23.62 -17.28 35.75
CA SER A 23 22.55 -16.97 36.66
C SER A 23 21.65 -15.83 36.15
N ALA A 24 20.35 -16.03 36.32
CA ALA A 24 19.33 -14.99 36.21
C ALA A 24 19.55 -13.89 37.26
N ASP A 25 20.07 -12.75 36.86
CA ASP A 25 19.92 -11.52 37.60
C ASP A 25 18.81 -10.69 36.94
N SER A 26 17.67 -10.68 37.61
CA SER A 26 16.57 -9.74 37.33
C SER A 26 17.04 -8.33 37.67
N LYS A 27 17.60 -7.60 36.72
CA LYS A 27 17.82 -6.15 36.84
C LYS A 27 16.55 -5.43 36.41
N ASN A 28 15.97 -4.72 37.38
CA ASN A 28 15.01 -3.63 37.17
C ASN A 28 15.45 -2.78 35.96
N VAL A 29 14.69 -2.86 34.88
CA VAL A 29 14.78 -1.89 33.78
C VAL A 29 14.06 -0.64 34.24
N ALA A 30 14.79 0.41 34.47
CA ALA A 30 14.22 1.73 34.71
C ALA A 30 13.47 2.21 33.46
N PRO A 31 12.34 2.94 33.58
CA PRO A 31 11.67 3.53 32.44
C PRO A 31 12.54 4.69 31.94
N GLY A 32 13.21 4.52 30.79
CA GLY A 32 14.04 5.58 30.25
C GLY A 32 15.09 5.26 29.20
N ASP A 33 15.07 4.10 28.57
CA ASP A 33 15.87 3.88 27.35
C ASP A 33 14.92 3.88 26.13
N THR A 34 14.59 5.09 25.65
CA THR A 34 14.11 5.28 24.28
C THR A 34 15.23 4.90 23.33
N PRO A 35 14.96 4.10 22.27
CA PRO A 35 15.98 3.85 21.24
C PRO A 35 16.49 5.16 20.69
N ASP A 36 17.75 5.18 20.30
CA ASP A 36 18.45 6.34 19.72
C ASP A 36 17.56 7.00 18.64
N SER A 37 16.87 8.07 19.01
CA SER A 37 15.93 8.81 18.17
C SER A 37 16.62 9.93 17.41
N SER A 38 17.92 9.78 17.14
CA SER A 38 18.71 10.79 16.43
C SER A 38 18.14 11.14 15.04
N TRP A 39 17.41 10.21 14.42
CA TRP A 39 16.75 10.41 13.12
C TRP A 39 15.36 11.08 13.24
N ALA A 40 14.70 11.01 14.39
CA ALA A 40 13.37 11.58 14.63
C ALA A 40 13.32 12.24 16.03
N PRO A 41 13.90 13.41 16.19
CA PRO A 41 14.18 14.01 17.51
C PRO A 41 12.93 14.30 18.35
N ASP A 42 11.77 14.49 17.72
CA ASP A 42 10.51 14.79 18.42
C ASP A 42 9.53 13.60 18.47
N ASN A 43 9.94 12.39 18.08
CA ASN A 43 9.07 11.21 18.19
C ASN A 43 8.66 10.95 19.64
N GLY A 44 7.35 10.79 19.88
CA GLY A 44 6.78 10.61 21.22
C GLY A 44 6.60 11.92 22.01
N ARG A 45 6.95 13.07 21.43
CA ARG A 45 6.78 14.37 22.08
C ARG A 45 5.31 14.74 22.18
N ARG A 46 4.92 15.30 23.35
CA ARG A 46 3.57 15.85 23.55
C ARG A 46 3.52 17.29 23.03
N VAL A 47 2.54 17.54 22.17
CA VAL A 47 2.26 18.86 21.57
C VAL A 47 0.75 19.01 21.39
N THR A 48 0.27 20.25 21.42
CA THR A 48 -1.13 20.54 21.09
C THR A 48 -1.38 20.39 19.58
N LEU A 49 -2.62 20.27 19.16
CA LEU A 49 -2.99 20.22 17.74
C LEU A 49 -2.58 21.52 17.01
N GLU A 50 -2.73 22.68 17.69
CA GLU A 50 -2.34 23.98 17.16
C GLU A 50 -0.83 24.04 16.90
N GLU A 51 -0.02 23.63 17.89
CA GLU A 51 1.46 23.55 17.75
C GLU A 51 1.86 22.59 16.63
N TYR A 52 1.14 21.46 16.47
CA TYR A 52 1.39 20.50 15.39
C TYR A 52 1.21 21.15 14.01
N TRP A 53 0.07 21.81 13.78
CA TRP A 53 -0.19 22.49 12.51
C TRP A 53 0.82 23.61 12.21
N GLU A 54 1.25 24.34 13.22
CA GLU A 54 2.21 25.45 13.04
C GLU A 54 3.64 24.98 12.76
N LYS A 55 4.05 23.83 13.31
CA LYS A 55 5.46 23.46 13.31
C LYS A 55 5.77 22.09 12.72
N TRP A 56 4.97 21.07 12.98
CA TRP A 56 5.33 19.69 12.65
C TRP A 56 4.56 19.11 11.46
N TYR A 57 3.49 19.72 11.03
CA TYR A 57 2.74 19.25 9.86
C TYR A 57 3.59 19.32 8.58
N GLU A 58 4.29 20.44 8.36
CA GLU A 58 5.35 20.53 7.37
C GLU A 58 6.68 20.10 8.03
N ASN A 59 7.65 19.63 7.24
CA ASN A 59 8.91 19.15 7.81
C ASN A 59 9.62 20.23 8.64
N PRO A 60 9.72 20.11 9.99
CA PRO A 60 10.35 21.09 10.84
C PRO A 60 11.88 21.04 10.81
N TYR A 61 12.43 19.99 10.18
CA TYR A 61 13.87 19.69 10.14
C TYR A 61 14.32 19.49 8.71
N PRO A 62 14.60 20.56 7.93
CA PRO A 62 14.95 20.44 6.52
C PRO A 62 16.20 19.59 6.24
N ASP A 63 17.06 19.43 7.23
CA ASP A 63 18.27 18.61 7.14
C ASP A 63 18.02 17.12 7.50
N LEU A 64 16.82 16.78 7.98
CA LEU A 64 16.41 15.43 8.32
C LEU A 64 15.21 15.04 7.44
N ASP A 65 15.28 13.85 6.90
CA ASP A 65 14.18 13.29 6.12
C ASP A 65 13.18 12.58 7.06
N VAL A 66 12.39 13.39 7.79
CA VAL A 66 11.43 12.95 8.79
C VAL A 66 10.12 13.69 8.65
N SER A 67 9.03 12.96 8.70
CA SER A 67 7.66 13.47 8.77
C SER A 67 6.98 12.98 10.05
N TYR A 68 6.01 13.75 10.52
CA TYR A 68 5.28 13.44 11.75
C TYR A 68 3.77 13.37 11.49
N GLU A 69 3.14 12.38 12.08
CA GLU A 69 1.70 12.32 12.34
C GLU A 69 1.42 12.83 13.77
N TRP A 70 0.19 13.20 14.04
CA TRP A 70 -0.23 13.60 15.38
C TRP A 70 -1.36 12.69 15.88
N ASN A 71 -1.12 12.05 17.02
CA ASN A 71 -2.03 11.09 17.62
C ASN A 71 -2.39 11.54 19.03
N ASN A 72 -3.53 12.19 19.17
CA ASN A 72 -4.11 12.63 20.45
C ASN A 72 -3.08 13.28 21.39
N GLY A 73 -2.34 14.26 20.89
CA GLY A 73 -1.34 15.00 21.66
C GLY A 73 0.08 14.46 21.58
N ILE A 74 0.34 13.41 20.79
CA ILE A 74 1.66 12.78 20.66
C ILE A 74 2.11 12.84 19.20
N LEU A 75 3.35 13.23 18.97
CA LEU A 75 4.00 13.14 17.66
C LEU A 75 4.45 11.72 17.38
N GLU A 76 4.07 11.19 16.23
CA GLU A 76 4.50 9.89 15.71
C GLU A 76 5.30 10.08 14.43
N ALA A 77 6.58 9.72 14.47
CA ALA A 77 7.42 9.83 13.28
C ALA A 77 7.08 8.78 12.24
N LYS A 78 7.03 9.18 10.97
CA LYS A 78 6.95 8.28 9.81
C LYS A 78 8.36 7.91 9.37
N LEU A 79 8.59 6.62 9.20
CA LEU A 79 9.82 6.11 8.60
C LEU A 79 9.76 6.18 7.07
N LEU A 80 10.93 6.37 6.48
CA LEU A 80 11.07 6.21 5.04
C LEU A 80 10.88 4.74 4.63
N PRO A 81 10.17 4.48 3.53
CA PRO A 81 10.01 3.14 3.01
C PRO A 81 11.35 2.59 2.50
N ASN A 82 11.63 1.32 2.74
CA ASN A 82 12.75 0.64 2.10
C ASN A 82 12.46 0.34 0.61
N ALA A 83 13.48 -0.10 -0.14
CA ALA A 83 13.35 -0.32 -1.57
C ALA A 83 12.26 -1.34 -1.98
N PRO A 84 12.06 -2.49 -1.29
CA PRO A 84 10.93 -3.39 -1.52
C PRO A 84 9.57 -2.75 -1.29
N GLN A 85 9.40 -1.98 -0.21
CA GLN A 85 8.17 -1.25 0.13
C GLN A 85 7.86 -0.21 -0.95
N LEU A 86 8.85 0.62 -1.29
CA LEU A 86 8.72 1.64 -2.33
C LEU A 86 8.38 1.03 -3.69
N GLY A 87 8.98 -0.13 -4.03
CA GLY A 87 8.69 -0.84 -5.27
C GLY A 87 7.25 -1.34 -5.35
N LEU A 88 6.69 -1.86 -4.25
CA LEU A 88 5.30 -2.29 -4.18
C LEU A 88 4.34 -1.09 -4.18
N TYR A 89 4.63 -0.07 -3.39
CA TYR A 89 3.90 1.18 -3.37
C TYR A 89 3.77 1.81 -4.77
N ASN A 90 4.90 1.99 -5.47
CA ASN A 90 4.90 2.60 -6.80
C ASN A 90 4.11 1.78 -7.82
N TRP A 91 4.19 0.44 -7.74
CA TRP A 91 3.42 -0.43 -8.62
C TRP A 91 1.92 -0.30 -8.35
N PHE A 92 1.51 -0.32 -7.09
CA PHE A 92 0.10 -0.17 -6.73
C PHE A 92 -0.44 1.23 -7.04
N LEU A 93 0.35 2.27 -6.77
CA LEU A 93 0.02 3.64 -7.15
C LEU A 93 -0.20 3.77 -8.66
N ALA A 94 0.60 3.11 -9.49
CA ALA A 94 0.41 3.13 -10.94
C ALA A 94 -0.93 2.51 -11.35
N LEU A 95 -1.39 1.43 -10.70
CA LEU A 95 -2.72 0.86 -10.94
C LEU A 95 -3.84 1.84 -10.55
N LEU A 96 -3.72 2.48 -9.38
CA LEU A 96 -4.69 3.47 -8.94
C LEU A 96 -4.77 4.63 -9.93
N LEU A 97 -3.63 5.16 -10.38
CA LEU A 97 -3.61 6.24 -11.36
C LEU A 97 -4.25 5.84 -12.68
N CYS A 98 -4.01 4.62 -13.18
CA CYS A 98 -4.70 4.11 -14.37
C CYS A 98 -6.23 4.03 -14.16
N ASN A 99 -6.67 3.56 -12.99
CA ASN A 99 -8.10 3.48 -12.68
C ASN A 99 -8.74 4.88 -12.64
N LEU A 100 -8.09 5.84 -11.98
CA LEU A 100 -8.60 7.20 -11.86
C LEU A 100 -8.61 7.95 -13.19
N GLU A 101 -7.58 7.78 -14.01
CA GLU A 101 -7.52 8.36 -15.37
C GLU A 101 -8.65 7.83 -16.25
N THR A 102 -8.98 6.53 -16.10
CA THR A 102 -10.04 5.90 -16.92
C THR A 102 -11.42 6.28 -16.46
N PHE A 103 -11.70 6.36 -15.16
CA PHE A 103 -13.05 6.51 -14.63
C PHE A 103 -13.36 7.89 -14.04
N ASP A 104 -12.35 8.71 -13.76
CA ASP A 104 -12.49 10.10 -13.24
C ASP A 104 -13.47 10.21 -12.05
N HIS A 105 -13.38 9.30 -11.10
CA HIS A 105 -14.35 9.20 -9.99
C HIS A 105 -13.78 9.54 -8.61
N ALA A 106 -12.49 9.81 -8.51
CA ALA A 106 -11.81 10.15 -7.26
C ALA A 106 -10.54 10.95 -7.49
N SER A 107 -10.03 11.54 -6.42
CA SER A 107 -8.71 12.16 -6.33
C SER A 107 -7.82 11.41 -5.35
N LEU A 108 -6.51 11.62 -5.43
CA LEU A 108 -5.53 11.06 -4.51
C LEU A 108 -4.86 12.14 -3.66
N ILE A 109 -4.61 11.80 -2.41
CA ILE A 109 -3.56 12.40 -1.58
C ILE A 109 -2.51 11.34 -1.27
N ASN A 110 -1.28 11.75 -1.03
CA ASN A 110 -0.21 10.82 -0.71
C ASN A 110 0.89 11.46 0.15
N LEU A 111 1.69 10.60 0.75
CA LEU A 111 2.92 10.87 1.50
C LEU A 111 2.76 11.91 2.62
N GLU A 112 2.80 13.18 2.30
CA GLU A 112 2.83 14.28 3.28
C GLU A 112 1.49 14.98 3.45
N THR A 113 0.52 14.71 2.59
CA THR A 113 -0.83 15.27 2.74
C THR A 113 -1.62 14.46 3.75
N GLY A 114 -1.95 15.08 4.85
CA GLY A 114 -2.71 14.45 5.94
C GLY A 114 -4.18 14.79 5.92
N PHE A 115 -4.94 14.06 6.72
CA PHE A 115 -6.32 14.34 7.06
C PHE A 115 -6.58 14.07 8.54
N MET A 116 -7.63 14.69 9.07
CA MET A 116 -7.98 14.58 10.48
C MET A 116 -9.05 13.52 10.70
N LEU A 117 -8.82 12.64 11.68
CA LEU A 117 -9.80 11.71 12.22
C LEU A 117 -10.30 12.20 13.57
N THR A 118 -11.61 12.22 13.76
CA THR A 118 -12.24 12.39 15.06
C THR A 118 -12.98 11.11 15.39
N ILE A 119 -12.62 10.51 16.52
CA ILE A 119 -13.09 9.18 16.94
C ILE A 119 -13.74 9.35 18.31
N ASP A 120 -14.98 8.88 18.47
CA ASP A 120 -15.65 8.83 19.77
C ASP A 120 -14.82 7.98 20.75
N ASP A 121 -14.48 8.52 21.90
CA ASP A 121 -13.68 7.84 22.93
C ASP A 121 -14.15 8.22 24.33
N ASP A 122 -14.97 7.36 24.92
CA ASP A 122 -15.50 7.54 26.28
C ASP A 122 -14.40 7.57 27.37
N SER A 123 -13.18 7.13 27.04
CA SER A 123 -12.04 7.17 27.98
C SER A 123 -11.32 8.51 27.96
N ASP A 124 -11.51 9.34 26.94
CA ASP A 124 -10.96 10.69 26.87
C ASP A 124 -11.90 11.69 27.58
N PRO A 125 -11.37 12.63 28.38
CA PRO A 125 -12.19 13.65 29.06
C PRO A 125 -13.01 14.55 28.12
N SER A 126 -12.61 14.69 26.87
CA SER A 126 -13.37 15.43 25.83
C SER A 126 -14.48 14.59 25.21
N GLY A 127 -14.50 13.27 25.43
CA GLY A 127 -15.39 12.32 24.76
C GLY A 127 -14.95 11.95 23.34
N GLU A 128 -13.86 12.53 22.86
CA GLU A 128 -13.35 12.34 21.50
C GLU A 128 -11.83 12.22 21.50
N ARG A 129 -11.30 11.38 20.63
CA ARG A 129 -9.87 11.30 20.32
C ARG A 129 -9.65 11.83 18.91
N VAL A 130 -8.75 12.78 18.78
CA VAL A 130 -8.41 13.39 17.48
C VAL A 130 -7.03 12.94 17.02
N GLN A 131 -6.89 12.71 15.73
CA GLN A 131 -5.63 12.31 15.10
C GLN A 131 -5.47 13.02 13.78
N VAL A 132 -4.23 13.33 13.39
CA VAL A 132 -3.87 13.71 12.03
C VAL A 132 -3.00 12.61 11.45
N ARG A 133 -3.51 11.93 10.45
CA ARG A 133 -2.84 10.83 9.75
C ARG A 133 -2.40 11.27 8.37
N LYS A 134 -1.20 10.84 7.97
CA LYS A 134 -0.63 11.05 6.63
C LYS A 134 -0.48 9.69 5.95
N PRO A 135 -1.52 9.17 5.29
CA PRO A 135 -1.46 7.87 4.66
C PRO A 135 -0.43 7.85 3.53
N ASP A 136 0.10 6.67 3.22
CA ASP A 136 0.95 6.54 2.05
C ASP A 136 0.15 6.82 0.77
N ILE A 137 -1.13 6.38 0.70
CA ILE A 137 -2.10 6.81 -0.31
C ILE A 137 -3.45 6.99 0.36
N GLY A 138 -4.08 8.15 0.18
CA GLY A 138 -5.48 8.39 0.51
C GLY A 138 -6.30 8.62 -0.76
N VAL A 139 -7.47 8.01 -0.85
CA VAL A 139 -8.42 8.18 -1.96
C VAL A 139 -9.63 8.96 -1.48
N ILE A 140 -10.01 9.97 -2.24
CA ILE A 140 -11.15 10.84 -1.98
C ILE A 140 -12.09 10.74 -3.18
N LEU A 141 -13.25 10.11 -2.99
CA LEU A 141 -14.25 9.98 -4.04
C LEU A 141 -14.83 11.36 -4.43
N ASN A 142 -15.20 11.55 -5.67
CA ASN A 142 -15.93 12.75 -6.11
C ASN A 142 -17.30 12.91 -5.41
N THR A 143 -17.79 11.83 -4.76
CA THR A 143 -18.99 11.82 -3.92
C THR A 143 -18.71 12.06 -2.43
N ASN A 144 -17.45 12.27 -2.05
CA ASN A 144 -17.10 12.64 -0.67
C ASN A 144 -17.79 13.96 -0.30
N PRO A 145 -18.34 14.10 0.90
CA PRO A 145 -19.02 15.33 1.31
C PRO A 145 -18.08 16.54 1.39
N VAL A 146 -16.77 16.32 1.47
CA VAL A 146 -15.75 17.36 1.48
C VAL A 146 -14.96 17.32 0.18
N SER A 147 -14.93 18.45 -0.54
CA SER A 147 -14.20 18.59 -1.80
C SER A 147 -12.70 18.70 -1.59
N TRP A 148 -11.91 18.15 -2.52
CA TRP A 148 -10.47 18.25 -2.57
C TRP A 148 -9.99 18.82 -3.91
N GLY A 149 -8.99 19.72 -3.85
CA GLY A 149 -8.33 20.25 -5.05
C GLY A 149 -8.93 21.53 -5.63
N GLU A 150 -9.98 22.10 -5.03
CA GLU A 150 -10.58 23.37 -5.47
C GLU A 150 -9.90 24.62 -4.87
N LEU A 151 -9.17 24.44 -3.77
CA LEU A 151 -8.51 25.51 -3.01
C LEU A 151 -7.01 25.23 -2.85
N ASP A 152 -6.25 26.21 -2.36
CA ASP A 152 -4.86 26.04 -1.93
C ASP A 152 -4.82 25.30 -0.57
N GLN A 153 -5.22 24.03 -0.60
CA GLN A 153 -5.28 23.16 0.57
C GLN A 153 -3.97 22.38 0.71
N ARG A 154 -3.43 22.30 1.92
CA ARG A 154 -2.23 21.52 2.25
C ARG A 154 -2.54 20.25 3.02
N HIS A 155 -3.76 20.12 3.51
CA HIS A 155 -4.33 18.94 4.15
C HIS A 155 -5.77 18.76 3.69
N PHE A 156 -6.29 17.56 3.82
CA PHE A 156 -7.68 17.28 3.50
C PHE A 156 -8.56 17.47 4.73
N ASP A 157 -9.56 18.33 4.63
CA ASP A 157 -10.48 18.67 5.73
C ASP A 157 -11.57 17.60 5.98
N GLY A 158 -11.63 16.55 5.16
CA GLY A 158 -12.55 15.44 5.27
C GLY A 158 -11.85 14.15 5.69
N VAL A 159 -12.57 13.03 5.61
CA VAL A 159 -12.05 11.69 5.80
C VAL A 159 -11.88 11.01 4.44
N CYS A 160 -10.72 10.41 4.18
CA CYS A 160 -10.48 9.63 2.97
C CYS A 160 -11.46 8.46 2.87
N ASP A 161 -11.97 8.19 1.66
CA ASP A 161 -12.85 7.05 1.43
C ASP A 161 -12.10 5.71 1.45
N MET A 162 -10.83 5.72 1.03
CA MET A 162 -9.95 4.56 1.09
C MET A 162 -8.55 5.00 1.51
N VAL A 163 -7.86 4.17 2.26
CA VAL A 163 -6.48 4.39 2.70
C VAL A 163 -5.63 3.16 2.38
N VAL A 164 -4.42 3.39 1.92
CA VAL A 164 -3.40 2.36 1.68
C VAL A 164 -2.15 2.71 2.47
N GLU A 165 -1.65 1.76 3.24
CA GLU A 165 -0.40 1.87 4.00
C GLU A 165 0.60 0.80 3.55
N ALA A 166 1.84 1.19 3.32
CA ALA A 166 2.94 0.25 3.16
C ALA A 166 3.47 -0.14 4.54
N VAL A 167 3.25 -1.39 4.92
CA VAL A 167 3.58 -1.87 6.28
C VAL A 167 5.07 -1.73 6.54
N SER A 168 5.40 -1.03 7.63
CA SER A 168 6.79 -0.95 8.13
C SER A 168 7.19 -2.29 8.76
N ASP A 169 8.44 -2.71 8.53
CA ASP A 169 9.06 -3.92 9.09
C ASP A 169 10.22 -3.61 10.04
N SER A 170 10.46 -2.34 10.34
CA SER A 170 11.65 -1.89 11.06
C SER A 170 11.63 -2.28 12.54
N THR A 171 10.47 -2.15 13.19
CA THR A 171 10.27 -2.55 14.60
C THR A 171 8.91 -3.19 14.82
N LEU A 172 8.79 -4.03 15.87
CA LEU A 172 7.50 -4.62 16.26
C LEU A 172 6.45 -3.55 16.58
N ALA A 173 6.85 -2.44 17.19
CA ALA A 173 5.93 -1.34 17.54
C ALA A 173 5.32 -0.71 16.28
N GLU A 174 6.13 -0.47 15.24
CA GLU A 174 5.64 0.07 13.97
C GLU A 174 4.73 -0.91 13.24
N VAL A 175 5.09 -2.19 13.22
CA VAL A 175 4.24 -3.25 12.67
C VAL A 175 2.86 -3.25 13.36
N LEU A 176 2.81 -3.18 14.68
CA LEU A 176 1.56 -3.15 15.43
C LEU A 176 0.77 -1.87 15.15
N ARG A 177 1.45 -0.72 15.07
CA ARG A 177 0.83 0.54 14.70
C ARG A 177 0.14 0.44 13.33
N ASP A 178 0.84 -0.02 12.30
CA ASP A 178 0.31 -0.06 10.94
C ASP A 178 -0.73 -1.18 10.74
N THR A 179 -0.64 -2.31 11.45
CA THR A 179 -1.53 -3.45 11.22
C THR A 179 -2.69 -3.54 12.21
N VAL A 180 -2.61 -2.90 13.37
CA VAL A 180 -3.62 -2.97 14.43
C VAL A 180 -4.16 -1.58 14.74
N GLU A 181 -3.33 -0.66 15.24
CA GLU A 181 -3.78 0.64 15.74
C GLU A 181 -4.39 1.49 14.62
N LYS A 182 -3.69 1.71 13.52
CA LYS A 182 -4.22 2.46 12.37
C LYS A 182 -5.47 1.80 11.76
N ARG A 183 -5.50 0.47 11.71
CA ARG A 183 -6.68 -0.24 11.21
C ARG A 183 -7.91 0.05 12.07
N GLU A 184 -7.78 0.03 13.39
CA GLU A 184 -8.88 0.34 14.31
C GLU A 184 -9.27 1.82 14.21
N ASP A 185 -8.30 2.72 14.18
CA ASP A 185 -8.53 4.16 14.05
C ASP A 185 -9.23 4.52 12.74
N TYR A 186 -8.81 3.93 11.62
CA TYR A 186 -9.44 4.16 10.32
C TYR A 186 -10.87 3.60 10.25
N ALA A 187 -11.14 2.44 10.88
CA ALA A 187 -12.50 1.90 10.96
C ALA A 187 -13.41 2.84 11.76
N LEU A 188 -12.99 3.24 12.96
CA LEU A 188 -13.74 4.15 13.84
C LEU A 188 -13.90 5.54 13.21
N GLY A 189 -12.90 6.01 12.46
CA GLY A 189 -12.95 7.27 11.73
C GLY A 189 -13.78 7.23 10.44
N GLY A 190 -14.30 6.06 10.03
CA GLY A 190 -15.21 5.91 8.90
C GLY A 190 -14.53 5.78 7.53
N VAL A 191 -13.26 5.44 7.47
CA VAL A 191 -12.57 5.08 6.22
C VAL A 191 -13.18 3.79 5.68
N LYS A 192 -13.72 3.81 4.46
CA LYS A 192 -14.52 2.71 3.91
C LYS A 192 -13.71 1.50 3.49
N GLU A 193 -12.47 1.69 3.01
CA GLU A 193 -11.52 0.61 2.70
C GLU A 193 -10.13 0.93 3.24
N TYR A 194 -9.47 -0.10 3.77
CA TYR A 194 -8.12 -0.02 4.29
C TYR A 194 -7.26 -1.16 3.75
N TYR A 195 -6.15 -0.81 3.11
CA TYR A 195 -5.24 -1.78 2.49
C TYR A 195 -3.86 -1.72 3.11
N ASN A 196 -3.36 -2.86 3.55
CA ASN A 196 -1.99 -3.04 4.00
C ASN A 196 -1.17 -3.68 2.88
N LEU A 197 -0.17 -2.97 2.37
CA LEU A 197 0.78 -3.47 1.39
C LEU A 197 2.05 -3.95 2.10
N ASP A 198 2.28 -5.25 2.13
CA ASP A 198 3.46 -5.88 2.73
C ASP A 198 4.29 -6.58 1.66
N PRO A 199 5.52 -6.12 1.36
CA PRO A 199 6.39 -6.80 0.39
C PRO A 199 6.70 -8.25 0.74
N GLY A 200 6.69 -8.61 2.04
CA GLY A 200 6.84 -9.98 2.52
C GLY A 200 5.59 -10.84 2.34
N GLY A 201 4.42 -10.21 2.17
CA GLY A 201 3.13 -10.84 1.95
C GLY A 201 2.44 -11.36 3.21
N GLU A 202 3.14 -11.53 4.32
CA GLU A 202 2.57 -12.10 5.56
C GLU A 202 1.45 -11.22 6.14
N ARG A 203 1.59 -9.89 6.00
CA ARG A 203 0.67 -8.87 6.52
C ARG A 203 -0.14 -8.18 5.43
N MET A 204 -0.07 -8.68 4.18
CA MET A 204 -0.88 -8.20 3.07
C MET A 204 -2.35 -8.44 3.39
N ARG A 205 -3.13 -7.38 3.59
CA ARG A 205 -4.57 -7.46 3.93
C ARG A 205 -5.33 -6.32 3.29
N PHE A 206 -6.57 -6.61 2.95
CA PHE A 206 -7.52 -5.68 2.34
C PHE A 206 -8.80 -5.74 3.12
N TYR A 207 -9.25 -4.59 3.63
CA TYR A 207 -10.43 -4.51 4.49
C TYR A 207 -11.46 -3.57 3.89
N ALA A 208 -12.74 -3.90 4.09
CA ALA A 208 -13.87 -3.02 3.82
C ALA A 208 -14.70 -2.84 5.07
N LEU A 209 -15.14 -1.62 5.31
CA LEU A 209 -16.01 -1.26 6.43
C LEU A 209 -17.41 -1.82 6.18
N ASN A 210 -17.94 -2.56 7.15
CA ASN A 210 -19.31 -3.08 7.10
C ASN A 210 -20.31 -2.07 7.67
N SER A 211 -21.60 -2.42 7.70
CA SER A 211 -22.66 -1.56 8.22
C SER A 211 -22.63 -1.36 9.74
N GLU A 212 -21.84 -2.17 10.44
CA GLU A 212 -21.68 -2.10 11.90
C GLU A 212 -20.48 -1.21 12.29
N GLY A 213 -19.73 -0.69 11.29
CA GLY A 213 -18.54 0.12 11.51
C GLY A 213 -17.27 -0.70 11.79
N GLU A 214 -17.28 -1.98 11.43
CA GLU A 214 -16.15 -2.87 11.62
C GLU A 214 -15.53 -3.26 10.27
N TYR A 215 -14.20 -3.45 10.24
CA TYR A 215 -13.54 -3.94 9.05
C TYR A 215 -13.68 -5.45 8.88
N GLU A 216 -14.18 -5.84 7.72
CA GLU A 216 -14.16 -7.21 7.22
C GLU A 216 -13.08 -7.36 6.14
N GLU A 217 -12.34 -8.45 6.17
CA GLU A 217 -11.35 -8.75 5.14
C GLU A 217 -12.04 -8.98 3.79
N ILE A 218 -11.51 -8.37 2.73
CA ILE A 218 -11.91 -8.62 1.35
C ILE A 218 -11.13 -9.85 0.87
N PRO A 219 -11.76 -11.02 0.78
CA PRO A 219 -11.07 -12.22 0.31
C PRO A 219 -10.84 -12.15 -1.20
N PRO A 220 -9.75 -12.73 -1.71
CA PRO A 220 -9.60 -12.94 -3.13
C PRO A 220 -10.70 -13.91 -3.65
N ASP A 221 -11.15 -13.68 -4.86
CA ASP A 221 -12.03 -14.64 -5.53
C ASP A 221 -11.28 -15.95 -5.89
N PRO A 222 -11.95 -16.98 -6.44
CA PRO A 222 -11.31 -18.24 -6.83
C PRO A 222 -10.16 -18.09 -7.83
N ASN A 223 -10.05 -16.96 -8.54
CA ASN A 223 -8.97 -16.63 -9.46
C ASN A 223 -7.88 -15.75 -8.83
N GLY A 224 -7.94 -15.55 -7.51
CA GLY A 224 -6.99 -14.71 -6.76
C GLY A 224 -7.19 -13.21 -6.93
N VAL A 225 -8.35 -12.76 -7.42
CA VAL A 225 -8.62 -11.34 -7.69
C VAL A 225 -9.28 -10.66 -6.49
N ILE A 226 -8.68 -9.57 -6.05
CA ILE A 226 -9.26 -8.61 -5.11
C ILE A 226 -10.02 -7.54 -5.89
N ARG A 227 -11.19 -7.14 -5.40
CA ARG A 227 -12.00 -6.07 -5.98
C ARG A 227 -12.34 -5.02 -4.93
N SER A 228 -12.04 -3.76 -5.23
CA SER A 228 -12.44 -2.63 -4.40
C SER A 228 -13.97 -2.47 -4.42
N LYS A 229 -14.55 -2.15 -3.26
CA LYS A 229 -15.94 -1.74 -3.12
C LYS A 229 -16.09 -0.21 -3.20
N VAL A 230 -14.99 0.53 -2.96
CA VAL A 230 -14.92 1.99 -2.99
C VAL A 230 -14.63 2.50 -4.40
N LEU A 231 -13.56 1.99 -5.02
CA LEU A 231 -13.18 2.36 -6.37
C LEU A 231 -13.78 1.41 -7.39
N SER A 232 -14.85 1.86 -8.05
CA SER A 232 -15.48 1.06 -9.11
C SER A 232 -14.47 0.72 -10.21
N GLY A 233 -14.43 -0.55 -10.62
CA GLY A 233 -13.52 -1.04 -11.64
C GLY A 233 -12.09 -1.31 -11.16
N LEU A 234 -11.70 -0.91 -9.97
CA LEU A 234 -10.40 -1.30 -9.42
C LEU A 234 -10.41 -2.75 -8.98
N GLN A 235 -9.62 -3.56 -9.64
CA GLN A 235 -9.39 -4.95 -9.32
C GLN A 235 -7.95 -5.36 -9.65
N PHE A 236 -7.42 -6.33 -8.93
CA PHE A 236 -6.04 -6.80 -9.14
C PHE A 236 -5.87 -8.21 -8.59
N ARG A 237 -4.91 -8.97 -9.16
CA ARG A 237 -4.56 -10.27 -8.59
C ARG A 237 -3.60 -10.12 -7.42
N LEU A 238 -3.86 -10.88 -6.36
CA LEU A 238 -3.00 -10.91 -5.17
C LEU A 238 -1.54 -11.26 -5.53
N ASP A 239 -1.34 -12.24 -6.41
CA ASP A 239 -0.02 -12.66 -6.85
C ASP A 239 0.77 -11.56 -7.59
N ASP A 240 0.06 -10.65 -8.27
CA ASP A 240 0.71 -9.59 -9.03
C ASP A 240 1.31 -8.50 -8.13
N LEU A 241 0.88 -8.37 -6.88
CA LEU A 241 1.54 -7.54 -5.88
C LEU A 241 2.99 -8.00 -5.59
N HIS A 242 3.26 -9.29 -5.72
CA HIS A 242 4.62 -9.84 -5.60
C HIS A 242 5.39 -9.79 -6.91
N ARG A 243 4.73 -10.15 -8.03
CA ARG A 243 5.35 -10.22 -9.36
C ARG A 243 5.60 -8.85 -9.98
N ARG A 244 4.68 -7.91 -9.75
CA ARG A 244 4.69 -6.54 -10.27
C ARG A 244 4.89 -6.48 -11.78
N PRO A 245 4.00 -7.11 -12.58
CA PRO A 245 4.11 -7.11 -14.02
C PRO A 245 4.02 -5.67 -14.57
N ARG A 246 4.56 -5.47 -15.76
CA ARG A 246 4.54 -4.15 -16.41
C ARG A 246 3.12 -3.78 -16.85
N LEU A 247 2.79 -2.50 -16.87
CA LEU A 247 1.48 -2.02 -17.32
C LEU A 247 1.10 -2.53 -18.72
N ALA A 248 2.08 -2.65 -19.64
CA ALA A 248 1.84 -3.20 -20.98
C ALA A 248 1.48 -4.70 -21.00
N GLU A 249 1.86 -5.46 -19.96
CA GLU A 249 1.44 -6.85 -19.78
C GLU A 249 0.04 -6.88 -19.19
N LEU A 250 -0.21 -6.05 -18.17
CA LEU A 250 -1.50 -5.92 -17.51
C LEU A 250 -2.60 -5.45 -18.47
N ALA A 251 -2.30 -4.52 -19.36
CA ALA A 251 -3.25 -4.02 -20.36
C ALA A 251 -3.80 -5.10 -21.32
N ARG A 252 -3.18 -6.29 -21.36
CA ARG A 252 -3.63 -7.45 -22.15
C ARG A 252 -4.30 -8.54 -21.32
N ASP A 253 -4.42 -8.32 -20.03
CA ASP A 253 -5.00 -9.26 -19.08
C ASP A 253 -6.41 -8.82 -18.73
N ASP A 254 -7.38 -9.72 -18.83
CA ASP A 254 -8.81 -9.47 -18.62
C ASP A 254 -9.13 -8.84 -17.25
N VAL A 255 -8.26 -9.02 -16.24
CA VAL A 255 -8.46 -8.40 -14.92
C VAL A 255 -8.18 -6.91 -14.95
N TYR A 256 -7.30 -6.45 -15.84
CA TYR A 256 -6.79 -5.08 -15.84
C TYR A 256 -7.17 -4.27 -17.07
N SER A 257 -7.52 -4.95 -18.17
CA SER A 257 -7.71 -4.35 -19.51
C SER A 257 -8.76 -3.24 -19.55
N ASP A 258 -9.72 -3.25 -18.62
CA ASP A 258 -10.78 -2.25 -18.56
C ASP A 258 -10.28 -0.88 -18.07
N TYR A 259 -9.14 -0.85 -17.37
CA TYR A 259 -8.62 0.40 -16.81
C TYR A 259 -7.11 0.62 -16.99
N VAL A 260 -6.32 -0.41 -17.29
CA VAL A 260 -4.88 -0.26 -17.56
C VAL A 260 -4.65 -0.06 -19.05
N ILE A 261 -4.47 1.19 -19.48
CA ILE A 261 -4.23 1.58 -20.88
C ILE A 261 -5.32 0.98 -21.82
N PRO A 262 -6.61 1.28 -21.61
CA PRO A 262 -7.70 0.67 -22.40
C PRO A 262 -7.56 0.92 -23.91
N GLU A 263 -6.90 2.03 -24.34
CA GLU A 263 -6.63 2.31 -25.75
C GLU A 263 -5.70 1.28 -26.41
N LEU A 264 -4.81 0.68 -25.62
CA LEU A 264 -3.93 -0.39 -26.12
C LEU A 264 -4.76 -1.62 -26.50
N GLN A 265 -5.74 -1.98 -25.70
CA GLN A 265 -6.64 -3.10 -26.00
C GLN A 265 -7.43 -2.85 -27.28
N VAL A 266 -7.98 -1.64 -27.44
CA VAL A 266 -8.65 -1.24 -28.67
C VAL A 266 -7.75 -1.31 -29.88
N ALA A 267 -6.51 -0.87 -29.74
CA ALA A 267 -5.52 -0.91 -30.83
C ALA A 267 -5.13 -2.34 -31.21
N VAL A 268 -4.95 -3.23 -30.21
CA VAL A 268 -4.64 -4.66 -30.43
C VAL A 268 -5.79 -5.34 -31.17
N THR A 269 -7.03 -5.19 -30.68
CA THR A 269 -8.22 -5.78 -31.33
C THR A 269 -8.34 -5.33 -32.80
N ARG A 270 -8.17 -4.03 -33.06
CA ARG A 270 -8.20 -3.50 -34.44
C ARG A 270 -7.09 -4.10 -35.34
N ALA A 271 -5.89 -4.30 -34.78
CA ALA A 271 -4.78 -4.90 -35.51
C ALA A 271 -5.08 -6.38 -35.85
N GLU A 272 -5.61 -7.14 -34.91
CA GLU A 272 -6.02 -8.54 -35.10
C GLU A 272 -7.13 -8.67 -36.17
N GLU A 273 -8.15 -7.82 -36.09
CA GLU A 273 -9.22 -7.78 -37.12
C GLU A 273 -8.66 -7.44 -38.50
N ALA A 274 -7.73 -6.49 -38.58
CA ALA A 274 -7.09 -6.12 -39.85
C ALA A 274 -6.24 -7.28 -40.41
N GLU A 275 -5.50 -7.99 -39.57
CA GLU A 275 -4.74 -9.17 -39.98
C GLU A 275 -5.65 -10.30 -40.50
N GLU A 276 -6.78 -10.54 -39.84
CA GLU A 276 -7.75 -11.54 -40.31
C GLU A 276 -8.36 -11.15 -41.66
N GLN A 277 -8.68 -9.87 -41.85
CA GLN A 277 -9.17 -9.36 -43.14
C GLN A 277 -8.12 -9.54 -44.24
N VAL A 278 -6.84 -9.24 -43.97
CA VAL A 278 -5.75 -9.46 -44.93
C VAL A 278 -5.66 -10.94 -45.33
N LYS A 279 -5.67 -11.86 -44.35
CA LYS A 279 -5.64 -13.31 -44.62
C LYS A 279 -6.81 -13.77 -45.47
N ALA A 280 -8.03 -13.26 -45.19
CA ALA A 280 -9.21 -13.57 -45.95
C ALA A 280 -9.09 -13.07 -47.42
N LEU A 281 -8.63 -11.85 -47.63
CA LEU A 281 -8.43 -11.29 -48.97
C LEU A 281 -7.32 -12.01 -49.75
N GLU A 282 -6.24 -12.43 -49.14
CA GLU A 282 -5.18 -13.24 -49.74
C GLU A 282 -5.71 -14.61 -50.18
N ALA A 283 -6.56 -15.26 -49.35
CA ALA A 283 -7.17 -16.51 -49.71
C ALA A 283 -8.14 -16.38 -50.90
N GLU A 284 -8.94 -15.29 -50.93
CA GLU A 284 -9.82 -14.98 -52.06
C GLU A 284 -9.05 -14.73 -53.33
N LEU A 285 -7.95 -13.92 -53.28
CA LEU A 285 -7.06 -13.67 -54.36
C LEU A 285 -6.43 -14.97 -54.94
N ALA A 286 -5.99 -15.85 -54.04
CA ALA A 286 -5.43 -17.15 -54.43
C ALA A 286 -6.48 -18.01 -55.15
N SER A 287 -7.72 -18.02 -54.67
CA SER A 287 -8.85 -18.72 -55.30
C SER A 287 -9.19 -18.18 -56.69
N LEU A 288 -9.22 -16.86 -56.84
CA LEU A 288 -9.46 -16.20 -58.13
C LEU A 288 -8.35 -16.47 -59.13
N ARG A 289 -7.10 -16.42 -58.72
CA ARG A 289 -5.95 -16.78 -59.60
C ARG A 289 -6.02 -18.22 -60.10
N LYS A 290 -6.44 -19.15 -59.23
CA LYS A 290 -6.65 -20.56 -59.60
C LYS A 290 -7.81 -20.78 -60.57
N LYS A 291 -8.80 -19.94 -60.61
CA LYS A 291 -9.94 -19.98 -61.54
C LYS A 291 -9.60 -19.38 -62.91
N LEU A 292 -8.56 -18.53 -62.98
CA LEU A 292 -8.12 -17.84 -64.19
C LEU A 292 -6.96 -18.56 -64.92
N SER A 293 -6.34 -19.53 -64.26
CA SER A 293 -5.31 -20.42 -64.84
C SER A 293 -5.95 -21.75 -65.34
#